data_c650a761faf21e9e7aa0386f75dc4b96
#
_entry.id   c650a761faf21e9e7aa0386f75dc4b96
#
_cell.length_a   1.000
_cell.length_b   1.000
_cell.length_c   1.000
_cell.angle_alpha   90.00
_cell.angle_beta   90.00
_cell.angle_gamma   90.00
#
_symmetry.space_group_name_H-M   'P 1'
#
loop_
_entity.id
_entity.type
_entity.pdbx_description
1 polymer ?
#
loop_
_entity_poly.entity_id
_entity_poly.type
_entity_poly.pdbx_seq_one_letter_code
_entity_poly.pdbx_strand_id
1 'polypeptide(L)'
;TGRFGDGNSSQLSYCPSRLEGMPRQTFKRRERRSVSPQVGIGKTERAHRLTYGRLSPMSRISARIAAIAESATLAVDSKAKALKAAGRPVIGFGAGEPDFPTPAYVVEAAAAATKVVANHRYTPTPGLPDLRDAIVAKTKRDSNYEITADQVLVTNGGKQAVYQAFAAIVDPGDEVLLPSPYWTTYPECVKLAGGVTVDVFADETQNYLVTVEQLEAARTPKTKVLLFCSPSNPTGSVYSVEQVKAIGEWAVKNNIWVITDEIYEHLLYDGATAPSLPVLVPALADTCIILNGVAKTYAMTGWRVGWMIGPKDVIKAATNLQSHLTSNVSNVSQRAAIAALTGNLDAVHTMGEAFNRRRKLIVGLLNEIPGFECPTPTGAFYVYPSVKGVLGKTIRGKTPTTSAELATLILEEVEVAAVPGEAFGPSGYLRFSYATSDEDIVEGIGRIKKLLTEG
;
A
#
# COMPACT_ATOMS: atom_id res chain seq x y z
N THR A 1 40.22 -45.23 -22.34
CA THR A 1 40.95 -44.97 -23.60
C THR A 1 40.14 -44.07 -24.50
N GLY A 2 40.66 -42.89 -24.79
CA GLY A 2 40.44 -42.12 -26.03
C GLY A 2 39.79 -40.76 -25.82
N ARG A 3 40.58 -39.76 -25.49
CA ARG A 3 41.03 -38.53 -26.21
C ARG A 3 39.90 -37.64 -26.81
N PHE A 4 39.74 -36.46 -26.22
CA PHE A 4 40.08 -35.08 -26.69
C PHE A 4 39.58 -34.66 -28.07
N GLY A 5 38.89 -33.58 -28.16
CA GLY A 5 38.62 -32.76 -29.32
C GLY A 5 38.16 -31.36 -28.92
N ASP A 6 39.08 -30.40 -29.04
CA ASP A 6 38.97 -28.97 -28.71
C ASP A 6 38.04 -28.20 -29.63
N GLY A 7 37.49 -27.12 -29.09
CA GLY A 7 37.48 -25.80 -29.74
C GLY A 7 36.29 -25.43 -30.61
N ASN A 8 35.46 -24.51 -30.14
CA ASN A 8 35.34 -23.24 -30.88
C ASN A 8 34.58 -22.19 -30.05
N SER A 9 35.33 -21.21 -29.59
CA SER A 9 34.84 -19.93 -29.12
C SER A 9 34.41 -19.09 -30.32
N SER A 10 33.10 -18.87 -30.53
CA SER A 10 32.65 -17.87 -31.47
C SER A 10 32.24 -16.59 -30.71
N GLN A 11 33.19 -15.63 -30.74
CA GLN A 11 32.93 -14.23 -30.45
C GLN A 11 31.88 -13.69 -31.44
N LEU A 12 30.75 -13.22 -30.93
CA LEU A 12 29.81 -12.40 -31.69
C LEU A 12 30.35 -10.96 -31.70
N SER A 13 31.01 -10.62 -32.81
CA SER A 13 31.41 -9.26 -33.15
C SER A 13 30.19 -8.40 -33.48
N TYR A 14 30.07 -7.31 -32.76
CA TYR A 14 29.13 -6.23 -33.02
C TYR A 14 29.56 -5.51 -34.32
N CYS A 15 28.70 -5.52 -35.34
CA CYS A 15 28.90 -4.77 -36.56
C CYS A 15 27.98 -3.54 -36.59
N PRO A 16 28.50 -2.31 -36.61
CA PRO A 16 27.67 -1.13 -36.79
C PRO A 16 27.48 -0.87 -38.28
N SER A 17 26.29 -1.15 -38.83
CA SER A 17 25.96 -0.76 -40.19
C SER A 17 25.62 0.74 -40.26
N ARG A 18 26.37 1.43 -41.08
CA ARG A 18 26.19 2.82 -41.54
C ARG A 18 24.79 3.03 -42.08
N LEU A 19 24.14 4.09 -41.62
CA LEU A 19 23.07 4.76 -42.34
C LEU A 19 23.59 6.13 -42.80
N GLU A 20 24.07 6.19 -44.01
CA GLU A 20 24.29 7.41 -44.77
C GLU A 20 23.02 7.67 -45.62
N GLY A 21 22.53 8.91 -45.57
CA GLY A 21 21.73 9.46 -46.65
C GLY A 21 20.27 9.80 -46.33
N MET A 22 20.03 10.91 -45.64
CA MET A 22 18.83 11.71 -45.82
C MET A 22 19.16 13.21 -45.77
N PRO A 23 18.65 14.05 -46.72
CA PRO A 23 19.04 15.45 -46.83
C PRO A 23 18.43 16.34 -45.77
N ARG A 24 19.25 17.20 -45.21
CA ARG A 24 18.84 18.26 -44.27
C ARG A 24 18.00 19.30 -44.99
N GLN A 25 16.73 19.43 -44.66
CA GLN A 25 15.89 20.59 -45.07
C GLN A 25 16.29 21.79 -44.15
N THR A 26 16.86 22.79 -44.79
CA THR A 26 17.13 24.09 -44.20
C THR A 26 15.85 24.93 -44.19
N PHE A 27 15.32 25.21 -42.98
CA PHE A 27 14.26 26.19 -42.82
C PHE A 27 14.84 27.61 -42.95
N LYS A 28 14.52 28.31 -44.03
CA LYS A 28 14.81 29.75 -44.23
C LYS A 28 13.92 30.58 -43.30
N ARG A 29 14.55 31.36 -42.45
CA ARG A 29 13.98 32.40 -41.57
C ARG A 29 13.42 33.50 -42.50
N ARG A 30 12.11 33.71 -42.51
CA ARG A 30 11.47 34.85 -43.17
C ARG A 30 11.60 36.08 -42.30
N GLU A 31 12.38 37.07 -42.72
CA GLU A 31 12.41 38.42 -42.20
C GLU A 31 11.07 39.09 -42.43
N ARG A 32 10.44 39.62 -41.39
CA ARG A 32 9.26 40.49 -41.49
C ARG A 32 9.76 41.93 -41.69
N ARG A 33 9.47 42.51 -42.82
CA ARG A 33 9.62 43.95 -43.09
C ARG A 33 8.67 44.73 -42.21
N SER A 34 9.21 45.73 -41.51
CA SER A 34 8.48 46.77 -40.85
C SER A 34 7.84 47.74 -41.84
N VAL A 35 6.54 47.88 -41.73
CA VAL A 35 5.80 48.99 -42.42
C VAL A 35 5.20 49.83 -41.30
N SER A 36 5.65 51.06 -41.20
CA SER A 36 5.04 52.09 -40.38
C SER A 36 3.98 52.84 -41.20
N PRO A 37 2.81 53.14 -40.64
CA PRO A 37 2.01 54.28 -41.04
C PRO A 37 2.03 55.33 -39.91
N GLN A 38 2.47 56.53 -40.26
CA GLN A 38 2.17 57.74 -39.51
C GLN A 38 0.73 58.16 -39.79
N VAL A 39 -0.09 58.39 -38.78
CA VAL A 39 -1.24 59.32 -38.85
C VAL A 39 -1.54 59.89 -37.45
N GLY A 40 -1.49 61.20 -37.32
CA GLY A 40 -2.47 62.10 -36.76
C GLY A 40 -2.79 62.06 -35.28
N ILE A 41 -2.41 63.16 -34.64
CA ILE A 41 -2.70 63.62 -33.29
C ILE A 41 -4.20 63.77 -33.04
N GLY A 42 -4.74 63.09 -32.00
CA GLY A 42 -6.02 63.40 -31.39
C GLY A 42 -5.93 63.17 -29.88
N LYS A 43 -6.17 64.22 -29.11
CA LYS A 43 -6.07 64.22 -27.63
C LYS A 43 -7.23 63.47 -26.96
N THR A 44 -6.94 62.97 -25.77
CA THR A 44 -7.81 62.54 -24.67
C THR A 44 -8.39 61.12 -24.79
N GLU A 45 -7.73 60.21 -24.09
CA GLU A 45 -8.42 59.14 -23.33
C GLU A 45 -7.51 58.59 -22.25
N ARG A 46 -8.09 58.41 -21.05
CA ARG A 46 -7.43 57.87 -19.86
C ARG A 46 -6.86 56.49 -20.15
N ALA A 47 -5.54 56.37 -20.11
CA ALA A 47 -4.87 55.08 -20.10
C ALA A 47 -5.24 54.31 -18.84
N HIS A 48 -6.20 53.37 -18.92
CA HIS A 48 -6.28 52.26 -17.97
C HIS A 48 -4.97 51.46 -18.12
N ARG A 49 -4.01 51.69 -17.24
CA ARG A 49 -2.90 50.79 -17.01
C ARG A 49 -3.51 49.45 -16.56
N LEU A 50 -3.70 48.52 -17.48
CA LEU A 50 -3.80 47.11 -17.14
C LEU A 50 -2.46 46.75 -16.46
N THR A 51 -2.45 46.77 -15.14
CA THR A 51 -1.42 46.10 -14.37
C THR A 51 -1.51 44.64 -14.66
N TYR A 52 -0.70 44.14 -15.61
CA TYR A 52 -0.39 42.73 -15.69
C TYR A 52 0.15 42.31 -14.32
N GLY A 53 -0.69 41.74 -13.49
CA GLY A 53 -0.28 41.11 -12.26
C GLY A 53 0.92 40.21 -12.59
N ARG A 54 1.99 40.30 -11.80
CA ARG A 54 3.14 39.39 -11.90
C ARG A 54 2.54 37.97 -11.91
N LEU A 55 2.64 37.29 -13.05
CA LEU A 55 2.35 35.86 -13.11
C LEU A 55 3.26 35.21 -12.05
N SER A 56 2.66 34.64 -11.02
CA SER A 56 3.42 33.82 -10.09
C SER A 56 4.22 32.81 -10.90
N PRO A 57 5.50 32.56 -10.57
CA PRO A 57 6.30 31.60 -11.30
C PRO A 57 5.50 30.29 -11.39
N MET A 58 5.27 29.80 -12.60
CA MET A 58 4.52 28.55 -12.82
C MET A 58 5.20 27.44 -12.02
N SER A 59 4.45 26.80 -11.12
CA SER A 59 4.94 25.62 -10.40
C SER A 59 5.37 24.55 -11.40
N ARG A 60 6.55 24.00 -11.21
CA ARG A 60 7.08 22.92 -12.07
C ARG A 60 6.32 21.59 -11.87
N ILE A 61 5.63 21.44 -10.73
CA ILE A 61 4.89 20.25 -10.34
C ILE A 61 3.43 20.67 -10.17
N SER A 62 2.50 19.85 -10.64
CA SER A 62 1.07 20.11 -10.44
C SER A 62 0.72 20.12 -8.94
N ALA A 63 -0.19 20.99 -8.52
CA ALA A 63 -0.60 21.08 -7.11
C ALA A 63 -1.07 19.74 -6.53
N ARG A 64 -1.79 18.93 -7.33
CA ARG A 64 -2.25 17.60 -6.93
C ARG A 64 -1.09 16.67 -6.59
N ILE A 65 -0.03 16.65 -7.37
CA ILE A 65 1.14 15.78 -7.12
C ILE A 65 2.01 16.35 -5.98
N ALA A 66 2.13 17.67 -5.90
CA ALA A 66 2.86 18.32 -4.80
C ALA A 66 2.22 18.10 -3.41
N ALA A 67 0.93 17.78 -3.36
CA ALA A 67 0.21 17.48 -2.12
C ALA A 67 0.40 16.04 -1.62
N ILE A 68 1.06 15.15 -2.40
CA ILE A 68 1.32 13.75 -2.02
C ILE A 68 2.56 13.69 -1.13
N ALA A 69 2.41 13.12 0.06
CA ALA A 69 3.52 12.92 0.99
C ALA A 69 4.40 11.72 0.58
N GLU A 70 5.67 11.78 0.93
CA GLU A 70 6.56 10.62 0.83
C GLU A 70 6.09 9.50 1.77
N SER A 71 6.22 8.25 1.33
CA SER A 71 5.85 7.10 2.17
C SER A 71 6.82 6.95 3.34
N ALA A 72 6.40 7.31 4.54
CA ALA A 72 7.21 7.24 5.75
C ALA A 72 7.72 5.81 6.02
N THR A 73 6.94 4.77 5.72
CA THR A 73 7.37 3.37 5.88
C THR A 73 8.52 3.01 4.94
N LEU A 74 8.46 3.47 3.66
CA LEU A 74 9.55 3.26 2.71
C LEU A 74 10.78 4.08 3.06
N ALA A 75 10.63 5.28 3.59
CA ALA A 75 11.74 6.14 4.01
C ALA A 75 12.52 5.48 5.16
N VAL A 76 11.82 4.95 6.18
CA VAL A 76 12.45 4.23 7.30
C VAL A 76 13.17 2.98 6.83
N ASP A 77 12.53 2.16 5.99
CA ASP A 77 13.14 0.93 5.44
C ASP A 77 14.37 1.23 4.58
N SER A 78 14.30 2.25 3.72
CA SER A 78 15.43 2.69 2.88
C SER A 78 16.59 3.20 3.73
N LYS A 79 16.32 3.98 4.80
CA LYS A 79 17.35 4.46 5.73
C LYS A 79 18.02 3.29 6.47
N ALA A 80 17.24 2.33 6.96
CA ALA A 80 17.76 1.12 7.61
C ALA A 80 18.66 0.31 6.66
N LYS A 81 18.21 0.08 5.41
CA LYS A 81 18.99 -0.62 4.37
C LYS A 81 20.28 0.12 4.03
N ALA A 82 20.25 1.44 3.88
CA ALA A 82 21.44 2.24 3.62
C ALA A 82 22.47 2.15 4.75
N LEU A 83 22.01 2.18 6.01
CA LEU A 83 22.89 2.03 7.18
C LEU A 83 23.49 0.60 7.26
N LYS A 84 22.70 -0.44 6.97
CA LYS A 84 23.21 -1.82 6.84
C LYS A 84 24.29 -1.94 5.75
N ALA A 85 24.04 -1.34 4.58
CA ALA A 85 25.03 -1.33 3.49
C ALA A 85 26.33 -0.58 3.85
N ALA A 86 26.24 0.40 4.78
CA ALA A 86 27.40 1.08 5.35
C ALA A 86 28.10 0.29 6.50
N GLY A 87 27.72 -0.97 6.73
CA GLY A 87 28.32 -1.85 7.73
C GLY A 87 27.79 -1.67 9.16
N ARG A 88 26.72 -0.89 9.37
CA ARG A 88 26.11 -0.73 10.69
C ARG A 88 25.16 -1.90 11.00
N PRO A 89 25.12 -2.44 12.24
CA PRO A 89 24.31 -3.59 12.62
C PRO A 89 22.86 -3.20 12.93
N VAL A 90 22.19 -2.54 11.96
CA VAL A 90 20.81 -2.06 12.11
C VAL A 90 19.82 -3.22 12.07
N ILE A 91 18.93 -3.30 13.06
CA ILE A 91 17.79 -4.20 13.06
C ILE A 91 16.55 -3.42 12.61
N GLY A 92 15.87 -3.90 11.55
CA GLY A 92 14.76 -3.19 10.94
C GLY A 92 13.41 -3.84 11.21
N PHE A 93 12.51 -3.13 11.89
CA PHE A 93 11.11 -3.51 12.09
C PHE A 93 10.14 -2.72 11.17
N GLY A 94 10.68 -2.02 10.16
CA GLY A 94 9.88 -1.20 9.25
C GLY A 94 9.24 -1.96 8.09
N ALA A 95 9.73 -3.17 7.77
CA ALA A 95 9.30 -3.91 6.60
C ALA A 95 7.80 -4.27 6.64
N GLY A 96 7.11 -4.05 5.54
CA GLY A 96 5.71 -4.41 5.38
C GLY A 96 5.52 -5.65 4.51
N GLU A 97 6.42 -6.64 4.61
CA GLU A 97 6.41 -7.86 3.81
C GLU A 97 6.83 -9.07 4.63
N PRO A 98 6.29 -10.28 4.31
CA PRO A 98 6.75 -11.51 4.93
C PRO A 98 8.24 -11.75 4.65
N ASP A 99 8.97 -12.26 5.63
CA ASP A 99 10.37 -12.68 5.52
C ASP A 99 10.54 -14.13 4.99
N PHE A 100 9.47 -14.68 4.48
CA PHE A 100 9.43 -16.01 3.86
C PHE A 100 9.58 -15.90 2.34
N PRO A 101 10.19 -16.91 1.69
CA PRO A 101 10.21 -17.00 0.24
C PRO A 101 8.80 -17.30 -0.31
N THR A 102 8.54 -16.86 -1.53
CA THR A 102 7.38 -17.35 -2.30
C THR A 102 7.44 -18.88 -2.38
N PRO A 103 6.33 -19.63 -2.19
CA PRO A 103 6.31 -21.08 -2.25
C PRO A 103 6.92 -21.64 -3.54
N ALA A 104 7.70 -22.71 -3.44
CA ALA A 104 8.49 -23.24 -4.54
C ALA A 104 7.63 -23.57 -5.78
N TYR A 105 6.46 -24.18 -5.59
CA TYR A 105 5.54 -24.53 -6.67
C TYR A 105 5.04 -23.30 -7.46
N VAL A 106 4.93 -22.14 -6.80
CA VAL A 106 4.57 -20.86 -7.46
C VAL A 106 5.74 -20.37 -8.31
N VAL A 107 6.96 -20.41 -7.78
CA VAL A 107 8.18 -20.03 -8.49
C VAL A 107 8.39 -20.92 -9.72
N GLU A 108 8.18 -22.23 -9.59
CA GLU A 108 8.29 -23.20 -10.69
C GLU A 108 7.25 -22.94 -11.78
N ALA A 109 5.98 -22.65 -11.40
CA ALA A 109 4.93 -22.28 -12.35
C ALA A 109 5.30 -21.01 -13.13
N ALA A 110 5.86 -20.01 -12.47
CA ALA A 110 6.33 -18.79 -13.13
C ALA A 110 7.49 -19.09 -14.09
N ALA A 111 8.48 -19.88 -13.65
CA ALA A 111 9.61 -20.29 -14.49
C ALA A 111 9.16 -21.10 -15.73
N ALA A 112 8.17 -21.95 -15.59
CA ALA A 112 7.55 -22.64 -16.73
C ALA A 112 6.83 -21.66 -17.65
N ALA A 113 6.10 -20.68 -17.08
CA ALA A 113 5.37 -19.67 -17.85
C ALA A 113 6.27 -18.78 -18.70
N THR A 114 7.51 -18.48 -18.25
CA THR A 114 8.48 -17.71 -19.04
C THR A 114 8.93 -18.38 -20.33
N LYS A 115 8.81 -19.71 -20.42
CA LYS A 115 9.18 -20.48 -21.61
C LYS A 115 8.08 -20.51 -22.68
N VAL A 116 6.89 -20.05 -22.35
CA VAL A 116 5.73 -20.06 -23.25
C VAL A 116 5.66 -18.71 -23.97
N VAL A 117 5.93 -18.70 -25.28
CA VAL A 117 6.01 -17.48 -26.10
C VAL A 117 4.73 -16.65 -26.05
N ALA A 118 3.55 -17.27 -25.95
CA ALA A 118 2.28 -16.56 -25.81
C ALA A 118 2.22 -15.66 -24.55
N ASN A 119 2.95 -16.01 -23.49
CA ASN A 119 3.00 -15.25 -22.24
C ASN A 119 3.89 -13.99 -22.33
N HIS A 120 4.60 -13.78 -23.44
CA HIS A 120 5.38 -12.56 -23.69
C HIS A 120 4.54 -11.42 -24.29
N ARG A 121 3.24 -11.61 -24.43
CA ARG A 121 2.33 -10.64 -25.06
C ARG A 121 1.37 -10.04 -24.05
N TYR A 122 0.71 -8.96 -24.46
CA TYR A 122 -0.38 -8.37 -23.68
C TYR A 122 -1.48 -9.39 -23.37
N THR A 123 -2.08 -9.26 -22.20
CA THR A 123 -3.28 -10.00 -21.77
C THR A 123 -4.48 -9.05 -21.77
N PRO A 124 -5.70 -9.55 -21.60
CA PRO A 124 -6.84 -8.67 -21.31
C PRO A 124 -6.56 -7.77 -20.09
N THR A 125 -6.93 -6.49 -20.17
CA THR A 125 -6.72 -5.51 -19.11
C THR A 125 -7.25 -5.95 -17.74
N PRO A 126 -8.47 -6.54 -17.60
CA PRO A 126 -8.97 -6.96 -16.31
C PRO A 126 -8.29 -8.22 -15.76
N GLY A 127 -7.35 -8.79 -16.46
CA GLY A 127 -6.62 -10.01 -16.10
C GLY A 127 -6.95 -11.20 -16.98
N LEU A 128 -6.09 -12.21 -16.91
CA LEU A 128 -6.33 -13.49 -17.59
C LEU A 128 -7.64 -14.11 -17.13
N PRO A 129 -8.46 -14.69 -18.02
CA PRO A 129 -9.68 -15.41 -17.64
C PRO A 129 -9.41 -16.45 -16.55
N ASP A 130 -8.39 -17.30 -16.74
CA ASP A 130 -8.01 -18.34 -15.76
C ASP A 130 -7.70 -17.74 -14.37
N LEU A 131 -7.08 -16.55 -14.30
CA LEU A 131 -6.80 -15.91 -13.01
C LEU A 131 -8.07 -15.37 -12.36
N ARG A 132 -8.95 -14.76 -13.15
CA ARG A 132 -10.24 -14.25 -12.64
C ARG A 132 -11.10 -15.39 -12.12
N ASP A 133 -11.13 -16.53 -12.82
CA ASP A 133 -11.83 -17.74 -12.38
C ASP A 133 -11.18 -18.33 -11.10
N ALA A 134 -9.85 -18.32 -11.00
CA ALA A 134 -9.15 -18.72 -9.76
C ALA A 134 -9.49 -17.81 -8.59
N ILE A 135 -9.63 -16.47 -8.81
CA ILE A 135 -10.06 -15.52 -7.78
C ILE A 135 -11.51 -15.78 -7.36
N VAL A 136 -12.41 -16.07 -8.30
CA VAL A 136 -13.80 -16.47 -8.00
C VAL A 136 -13.83 -17.71 -7.12
N ALA A 137 -13.10 -18.75 -7.50
CA ALA A 137 -13.03 -20.01 -6.75
C ALA A 137 -12.42 -19.80 -5.34
N LYS A 138 -11.35 -19.00 -5.23
CA LYS A 138 -10.73 -18.61 -3.95
C LYS A 138 -11.72 -17.85 -3.07
N THR A 139 -12.43 -16.87 -3.61
CA THR A 139 -13.39 -16.06 -2.85
C THR A 139 -14.52 -16.93 -2.30
N LYS A 140 -15.01 -17.86 -3.10
CA LYS A 140 -16.01 -18.84 -2.63
C LYS A 140 -15.44 -19.77 -1.55
N ARG A 141 -14.21 -20.28 -1.73
CA ARG A 141 -13.55 -21.19 -0.77
C ARG A 141 -13.31 -20.52 0.58
N ASP A 142 -12.74 -19.31 0.58
CA ASP A 142 -12.22 -18.67 1.78
C ASP A 142 -13.26 -17.83 2.53
N SER A 143 -14.15 -17.16 1.80
CA SER A 143 -15.15 -16.24 2.37
C SER A 143 -16.59 -16.69 2.20
N ASN A 144 -16.84 -17.81 1.47
CA ASN A 144 -18.18 -18.24 1.06
C ASN A 144 -18.99 -17.18 0.29
N TYR A 145 -18.30 -16.25 -0.38
CA TYR A 145 -18.92 -15.20 -1.18
C TYR A 145 -18.99 -15.60 -2.64
N GLU A 146 -20.17 -15.54 -3.23
CA GLU A 146 -20.41 -15.90 -4.63
C GLU A 146 -20.33 -14.67 -5.52
N ILE A 147 -19.38 -14.68 -6.42
CA ILE A 147 -19.13 -13.63 -7.41
C ILE A 147 -18.95 -14.24 -8.80
N THR A 148 -18.96 -13.40 -9.82
CA THR A 148 -18.66 -13.77 -11.20
C THR A 148 -17.37 -13.10 -11.69
N ALA A 149 -16.73 -13.67 -12.71
CA ALA A 149 -15.46 -13.17 -13.22
C ALA A 149 -15.51 -11.72 -13.72
N ASP A 150 -16.66 -11.21 -14.16
CA ASP A 150 -16.85 -9.81 -14.57
C ASP A 150 -16.97 -8.81 -13.40
N GLN A 151 -17.01 -9.32 -12.16
CA GLN A 151 -16.89 -8.53 -10.93
C GLN A 151 -15.43 -8.44 -10.43
N VAL A 152 -14.44 -8.96 -11.16
CA VAL A 152 -13.03 -9.01 -10.78
C VAL A 152 -12.18 -8.18 -11.72
N LEU A 153 -11.34 -7.30 -11.15
CA LEU A 153 -10.27 -6.59 -11.84
C LEU A 153 -8.92 -6.91 -11.19
N VAL A 154 -8.03 -7.54 -11.94
CA VAL A 154 -6.65 -7.82 -11.51
C VAL A 154 -5.79 -6.57 -11.68
N THR A 155 -5.01 -6.23 -10.64
CA THR A 155 -4.22 -5.00 -10.54
C THR A 155 -2.75 -5.28 -10.23
N ASN A 156 -1.85 -4.29 -10.45
CA ASN A 156 -0.43 -4.38 -10.10
C ASN A 156 -0.22 -4.27 -8.58
N GLY A 157 -0.73 -5.27 -7.85
CA GLY A 157 -0.75 -5.36 -6.39
C GLY A 157 -1.90 -4.53 -5.77
N GLY A 158 -2.17 -4.79 -4.48
CA GLY A 158 -3.25 -4.14 -3.73
C GLY A 158 -3.18 -2.60 -3.73
N LYS A 159 -1.98 -2.00 -3.83
CA LYS A 159 -1.84 -0.53 -3.88
C LYS A 159 -2.55 0.09 -5.08
N GLN A 160 -2.48 -0.54 -6.25
CA GLN A 160 -3.22 -0.06 -7.41
C GLN A 160 -4.73 -0.31 -7.24
N ALA A 161 -5.13 -1.44 -6.64
CA ALA A 161 -6.53 -1.71 -6.33
C ALA A 161 -7.14 -0.63 -5.44
N VAL A 162 -6.44 -0.23 -4.37
CA VAL A 162 -6.85 0.86 -3.46
C VAL A 162 -7.08 2.16 -4.22
N TYR A 163 -6.10 2.59 -5.02
CA TYR A 163 -6.25 3.83 -5.79
C TYR A 163 -7.43 3.76 -6.77
N GLN A 164 -7.55 2.66 -7.50
CA GLN A 164 -8.61 2.49 -8.50
C GLN A 164 -10.00 2.39 -7.88
N ALA A 165 -10.13 1.80 -6.68
CA ALA A 165 -11.38 1.77 -5.96
C ALA A 165 -11.86 3.20 -5.62
N PHE A 166 -10.98 4.03 -5.04
CA PHE A 166 -11.33 5.43 -4.79
C PHE A 166 -11.59 6.21 -6.08
N ALA A 167 -10.72 6.08 -7.08
CA ALA A 167 -10.86 6.80 -8.35
C ALA A 167 -12.14 6.45 -9.13
N ALA A 168 -12.71 5.26 -8.87
CA ALA A 168 -13.94 4.82 -9.53
C ALA A 168 -15.22 5.38 -8.89
N ILE A 169 -15.18 5.74 -7.59
CA ILE A 169 -16.40 6.10 -6.84
C ILE A 169 -16.36 7.44 -6.12
N VAL A 170 -15.17 8.07 -5.99
CA VAL A 170 -14.99 9.35 -5.28
C VAL A 170 -14.92 10.50 -6.26
N ASP A 171 -15.76 11.50 -6.05
CA ASP A 171 -15.74 12.78 -6.75
C ASP A 171 -15.01 13.86 -5.93
N PRO A 172 -14.54 14.96 -6.56
CA PRO A 172 -13.92 16.04 -5.83
C PRO A 172 -14.78 16.61 -4.69
N GLY A 173 -14.27 16.53 -3.46
CA GLY A 173 -14.95 17.04 -2.27
C GLY A 173 -15.79 16.00 -1.52
N ASP A 174 -15.94 14.78 -2.04
CA ASP A 174 -16.52 13.68 -1.28
C ASP A 174 -15.63 13.33 -0.08
N GLU A 175 -16.26 13.04 1.05
CA GLU A 175 -15.56 12.65 2.27
C GLU A 175 -15.45 11.14 2.39
N VAL A 176 -14.26 10.70 2.80
CA VAL A 176 -13.94 9.30 3.08
C VAL A 176 -13.61 9.15 4.56
N LEU A 177 -14.41 8.37 5.29
CA LEU A 177 -14.10 7.99 6.67
C LEU A 177 -12.96 6.99 6.68
N LEU A 178 -11.89 7.31 7.41
CA LEU A 178 -10.72 6.46 7.62
C LEU A 178 -10.60 6.11 9.10
N PRO A 179 -10.96 4.88 9.52
CA PRO A 179 -10.58 4.37 10.83
C PRO A 179 -9.07 4.49 11.03
N SER A 180 -8.66 5.24 12.04
CA SER A 180 -7.27 5.54 12.36
C SER A 180 -6.88 4.82 13.67
N PRO A 181 -5.68 4.22 13.77
CA PRO A 181 -4.56 4.24 12.81
C PRO A 181 -4.82 3.44 11.52
N TYR A 182 -4.31 3.95 10.39
CA TYR A 182 -4.53 3.40 9.05
C TYR A 182 -3.23 3.22 8.26
N TRP A 183 -3.26 2.41 7.20
CA TRP A 183 -2.12 2.29 6.30
C TRP A 183 -1.86 3.59 5.53
N THR A 184 -0.60 4.03 5.54
CA THR A 184 -0.11 5.32 5.01
C THR A 184 -0.55 5.63 3.56
N THR A 185 -0.94 4.62 2.79
CA THR A 185 -1.34 4.79 1.39
C THR A 185 -2.78 5.28 1.24
N TYR A 186 -3.66 5.01 2.20
CA TYR A 186 -5.09 5.33 2.04
C TYR A 186 -5.35 6.84 1.88
N PRO A 187 -4.86 7.73 2.78
CA PRO A 187 -5.11 9.16 2.63
C PRO A 187 -4.52 9.72 1.33
N GLU A 188 -3.39 9.20 0.87
CA GLU A 188 -2.79 9.65 -0.38
C GLU A 188 -3.61 9.23 -1.60
N CYS A 189 -4.20 8.03 -1.60
CA CYS A 189 -5.11 7.58 -2.65
C CYS A 189 -6.42 8.38 -2.67
N VAL A 190 -6.97 8.71 -1.51
CA VAL A 190 -8.15 9.60 -1.39
C VAL A 190 -7.86 10.98 -2.00
N LYS A 191 -6.72 11.60 -1.61
CA LYS A 191 -6.28 12.88 -2.19
C LYS A 191 -6.09 12.81 -3.71
N LEU A 192 -5.48 11.73 -4.22
CA LEU A 192 -5.29 11.53 -5.66
C LEU A 192 -6.62 11.40 -6.41
N ALA A 193 -7.64 10.82 -5.78
CA ALA A 193 -9.00 10.74 -6.33
C ALA A 193 -9.78 12.07 -6.20
N GLY A 194 -9.26 13.05 -5.45
CA GLY A 194 -9.92 14.35 -5.21
C GLY A 194 -10.81 14.37 -3.98
N GLY A 195 -10.87 13.28 -3.22
CA GLY A 195 -11.63 13.17 -1.98
C GLY A 195 -10.96 13.86 -0.79
N VAL A 196 -11.69 13.95 0.30
CA VAL A 196 -11.27 14.49 1.59
C VAL A 196 -11.26 13.38 2.63
N THR A 197 -10.14 13.19 3.34
CA THR A 197 -10.07 12.23 4.43
C THR A 197 -10.72 12.79 5.71
N VAL A 198 -11.50 11.97 6.39
CA VAL A 198 -12.04 12.24 7.71
C VAL A 198 -11.57 11.12 8.63
N ASP A 199 -10.61 11.44 9.50
CA ASP A 199 -10.01 10.48 10.41
C ASP A 199 -10.97 10.16 11.56
N VAL A 200 -11.18 8.86 11.82
CA VAL A 200 -11.96 8.37 12.96
C VAL A 200 -11.02 7.57 13.85
N PHE A 201 -10.57 8.19 14.94
CA PHE A 201 -9.51 7.63 15.78
C PHE A 201 -10.06 6.72 16.88
N ALA A 202 -9.42 5.55 17.05
CA ALA A 202 -9.55 4.67 18.19
C ALA A 202 -8.15 4.37 18.75
N ASP A 203 -7.97 4.45 20.07
CA ASP A 203 -6.69 4.25 20.73
C ASP A 203 -6.47 2.81 21.24
N GLU A 204 -5.37 2.60 21.95
CA GLU A 204 -4.99 1.31 22.52
C GLU A 204 -6.01 0.74 23.50
N THR A 205 -6.77 1.60 24.20
CA THR A 205 -7.79 1.16 25.17
C THR A 205 -8.99 0.50 24.50
N GLN A 206 -9.21 0.83 23.21
CA GLN A 206 -10.23 0.25 22.33
C GLN A 206 -9.67 -0.81 21.39
N ASN A 207 -8.42 -1.27 21.61
CA ASN A 207 -7.68 -2.12 20.65
C ASN A 207 -7.66 -1.55 19.23
N TYR A 208 -7.68 -0.22 19.08
CA TYR A 208 -7.71 0.49 17.80
C TYR A 208 -8.93 0.18 16.92
N LEU A 209 -10.04 -0.30 17.50
CA LEU A 209 -11.26 -0.67 16.81
C LEU A 209 -12.30 0.46 16.93
N VAL A 210 -12.63 1.08 15.82
CA VAL A 210 -13.61 2.16 15.74
C VAL A 210 -15.03 1.61 15.91
N THR A 211 -15.87 2.31 16.67
CA THR A 211 -17.28 1.92 16.86
C THR A 211 -18.22 2.60 15.88
N VAL A 212 -19.44 2.08 15.75
CA VAL A 212 -20.50 2.68 14.93
C VAL A 212 -20.83 4.10 15.40
N GLU A 213 -20.80 4.35 16.72
CA GLU A 213 -21.07 5.67 17.30
C GLU A 213 -20.00 6.69 16.88
N GLN A 214 -18.72 6.28 16.84
CA GLN A 214 -17.64 7.14 16.37
C GLN A 214 -17.76 7.42 14.86
N LEU A 215 -18.14 6.43 14.06
CA LEU A 215 -18.41 6.60 12.63
C LEU A 215 -19.58 7.57 12.40
N GLU A 216 -20.69 7.42 13.15
CA GLU A 216 -21.85 8.30 13.04
C GLU A 216 -21.50 9.73 13.46
N ALA A 217 -20.72 9.90 14.53
CA ALA A 217 -20.29 11.21 15.00
C ALA A 217 -19.40 11.96 13.98
N ALA A 218 -18.61 11.22 13.18
CA ALA A 218 -17.75 11.78 12.15
C ALA A 218 -18.46 11.98 10.80
N ARG A 219 -19.62 11.38 10.61
CA ARG A 219 -20.36 11.44 9.35
C ARG A 219 -20.95 12.84 9.09
N THR A 220 -20.85 13.28 7.84
CA THR A 220 -21.49 14.50 7.32
C THR A 220 -22.33 14.19 6.09
N PRO A 221 -23.12 15.15 5.56
CA PRO A 221 -23.82 14.97 4.28
C PRO A 221 -22.89 14.76 3.07
N LYS A 222 -21.57 14.98 3.20
CA LYS A 222 -20.57 14.74 2.15
C LYS A 222 -19.91 13.37 2.27
N THR A 223 -20.15 12.66 3.36
CA THR A 223 -19.56 11.34 3.58
C THR A 223 -20.12 10.35 2.56
N LYS A 224 -19.25 9.81 1.73
CA LYS A 224 -19.60 8.89 0.64
C LYS A 224 -19.04 7.50 0.83
N VAL A 225 -17.84 7.39 1.44
CA VAL A 225 -17.09 6.13 1.53
C VAL A 225 -16.59 5.91 2.94
N LEU A 226 -16.67 4.67 3.42
CA LEU A 226 -15.91 4.14 4.54
C LEU A 226 -14.81 3.23 3.98
N LEU A 227 -13.54 3.47 4.29
CA LEU A 227 -12.49 2.47 4.14
C LEU A 227 -12.46 1.60 5.40
N PHE A 228 -12.57 0.30 5.23
CA PHE A 228 -12.54 -0.68 6.30
C PHE A 228 -11.38 -1.66 6.07
N CYS A 229 -10.53 -1.90 7.06
CA CYS A 229 -9.38 -2.80 6.96
C CYS A 229 -9.34 -3.74 8.17
N SER A 230 -9.57 -5.04 7.93
CA SER A 230 -9.53 -6.07 8.98
C SER A 230 -9.06 -7.40 8.37
N PRO A 231 -7.93 -7.97 8.89
CA PRO A 231 -6.99 -7.45 9.88
C PRO A 231 -6.27 -6.17 9.46
N SER A 232 -5.96 -5.30 10.43
CA SER A 232 -5.45 -3.94 10.18
C SER A 232 -3.92 -3.86 10.05
N ASN A 233 -3.45 -2.98 9.20
CA ASN A 233 -2.13 -2.39 9.22
C ASN A 233 -2.28 -0.90 9.58
N PRO A 234 -1.74 -0.43 10.74
CA PRO A 234 -0.55 -0.92 11.43
C PRO A 234 -0.78 -1.79 12.67
N THR A 235 -2.01 -1.97 13.14
CA THR A 235 -2.27 -2.41 14.51
C THR A 235 -2.33 -3.94 14.68
N GLY A 236 -2.61 -4.68 13.61
CA GLY A 236 -2.89 -6.11 13.66
C GLY A 236 -4.24 -6.44 14.31
N SER A 237 -5.06 -5.44 14.60
CA SER A 237 -6.38 -5.61 15.19
C SER A 237 -7.36 -6.23 14.21
N VAL A 238 -8.28 -7.04 14.73
CA VAL A 238 -9.33 -7.73 13.96
C VAL A 238 -10.67 -7.42 14.61
N TYR A 239 -11.62 -6.96 13.82
CA TYR A 239 -13.00 -6.75 14.25
C TYR A 239 -13.72 -8.07 14.44
N SER A 240 -14.58 -8.17 15.48
CA SER A 240 -15.45 -9.33 15.65
C SER A 240 -16.52 -9.39 14.57
N VAL A 241 -17.16 -10.56 14.42
CA VAL A 241 -18.27 -10.76 13.47
C VAL A 241 -19.40 -9.76 13.74
N GLU A 242 -19.72 -9.52 15.02
CA GLU A 242 -20.77 -8.59 15.46
C GLU A 242 -20.41 -7.14 15.10
N GLN A 243 -19.16 -6.75 15.31
CA GLN A 243 -18.67 -5.40 14.97
C GLN A 243 -18.68 -5.18 13.45
N VAL A 244 -18.19 -6.15 12.66
CA VAL A 244 -18.21 -6.08 11.19
C VAL A 244 -19.65 -5.96 10.69
N LYS A 245 -20.58 -6.77 11.24
CA LYS A 245 -21.99 -6.72 10.89
C LYS A 245 -22.62 -5.36 11.23
N ALA A 246 -22.40 -4.85 12.45
CA ALA A 246 -22.93 -3.57 12.88
C ALA A 246 -22.45 -2.40 12.01
N ILE A 247 -21.16 -2.39 11.64
CA ILE A 247 -20.58 -1.38 10.74
C ILE A 247 -21.20 -1.50 9.34
N GLY A 248 -21.38 -2.71 8.82
CA GLY A 248 -22.00 -2.92 7.52
C GLY A 248 -23.47 -2.48 7.48
N GLU A 249 -24.25 -2.82 8.51
CA GLU A 249 -25.66 -2.39 8.64
C GLU A 249 -25.77 -0.86 8.76
N TRP A 250 -24.84 -0.23 9.49
CA TRP A 250 -24.73 1.23 9.57
C TRP A 250 -24.44 1.87 8.22
N ALA A 251 -23.53 1.28 7.43
CA ALA A 251 -23.19 1.77 6.09
C ALA A 251 -24.39 1.69 5.14
N VAL A 252 -25.14 0.57 5.15
CA VAL A 252 -26.39 0.40 4.39
C VAL A 252 -27.41 1.46 4.77
N LYS A 253 -27.67 1.63 6.07
CA LYS A 253 -28.64 2.62 6.60
C LYS A 253 -28.34 4.05 6.13
N ASN A 254 -27.06 4.39 6.01
CA ASN A 254 -26.61 5.73 5.66
C ASN A 254 -26.25 5.89 4.17
N ASN A 255 -26.47 4.87 3.34
CA ASN A 255 -26.12 4.85 1.91
C ASN A 255 -24.64 5.18 1.65
N ILE A 256 -23.75 4.57 2.45
CA ILE A 256 -22.28 4.76 2.38
C ILE A 256 -21.65 3.57 1.68
N TRP A 257 -20.80 3.85 0.70
CA TRP A 257 -19.94 2.85 0.07
C TRP A 257 -18.92 2.32 1.07
N VAL A 258 -18.63 1.03 1.00
CA VAL A 258 -17.54 0.44 1.78
C VAL A 258 -16.45 -0.10 0.84
N ILE A 259 -15.21 0.35 1.05
CA ILE A 259 -14.03 -0.29 0.49
C ILE A 259 -13.42 -1.11 1.63
N THR A 260 -13.46 -2.46 1.51
CA THR A 260 -12.88 -3.36 2.51
C THR A 260 -11.56 -3.94 2.01
N ASP A 261 -10.47 -3.72 2.78
CA ASP A 261 -9.14 -4.29 2.51
C ASP A 261 -8.95 -5.55 3.34
N GLU A 262 -8.98 -6.70 2.67
CA GLU A 262 -8.93 -8.04 3.26
C GLU A 262 -7.59 -8.73 2.99
N ILE A 263 -6.52 -7.98 2.69
CA ILE A 263 -5.21 -8.52 2.27
C ILE A 263 -4.56 -9.44 3.32
N TYR A 264 -4.96 -9.37 4.60
CA TYR A 264 -4.43 -10.17 5.70
C TYR A 264 -5.37 -11.29 6.15
N GLU A 265 -6.41 -11.64 5.40
CA GLU A 265 -7.47 -12.59 5.75
C GLU A 265 -7.00 -13.97 6.24
N HIS A 266 -5.81 -14.44 5.81
CA HIS A 266 -5.20 -15.70 6.22
C HIS A 266 -4.19 -15.56 7.38
N LEU A 267 -3.91 -14.36 7.83
CA LEU A 267 -2.98 -14.09 8.92
C LEU A 267 -3.77 -13.72 10.18
N LEU A 268 -4.33 -14.75 10.81
CA LEU A 268 -5.21 -14.67 11.96
C LEU A 268 -4.70 -15.58 13.07
N TYR A 269 -4.91 -15.18 14.32
CA TYR A 269 -4.37 -15.86 15.51
C TYR A 269 -5.47 -16.02 16.56
N ASP A 270 -5.24 -16.97 17.50
CA ASP A 270 -6.09 -17.22 18.69
C ASP A 270 -7.58 -17.43 18.35
N GLY A 271 -7.86 -18.06 17.20
CA GLY A 271 -9.22 -18.35 16.77
C GLY A 271 -10.00 -17.14 16.20
N ALA A 272 -9.33 -16.00 15.97
CA ALA A 272 -9.95 -14.86 15.31
C ALA A 272 -10.40 -15.23 13.88
N THR A 273 -11.48 -14.61 13.44
CA THR A 273 -12.01 -14.76 12.07
C THR A 273 -12.12 -13.39 11.41
N ALA A 274 -11.91 -13.33 10.10
CA ALA A 274 -12.08 -12.11 9.30
C ALA A 274 -13.11 -12.37 8.20
N PRO A 275 -14.41 -12.39 8.53
CA PRO A 275 -15.44 -12.60 7.54
C PRO A 275 -15.51 -11.43 6.58
N SER A 276 -15.72 -11.71 5.30
CA SER A 276 -15.92 -10.67 4.29
C SER A 276 -17.24 -9.94 4.54
N LEU A 277 -17.18 -8.60 4.49
CA LEU A 277 -18.28 -7.73 4.90
C LEU A 277 -19.58 -7.98 4.11
N PRO A 278 -19.58 -8.11 2.76
CA PRO A 278 -20.81 -8.36 2.00
C PRO A 278 -21.42 -9.76 2.25
N VAL A 279 -20.67 -10.68 2.87
CA VAL A 279 -21.23 -11.98 3.29
C VAL A 279 -22.10 -11.81 4.53
N LEU A 280 -21.65 -11.01 5.49
CA LEU A 280 -22.39 -10.71 6.71
C LEU A 280 -23.57 -9.76 6.47
N VAL A 281 -23.41 -8.84 5.52
CA VAL A 281 -24.42 -7.83 5.17
C VAL A 281 -24.64 -7.82 3.65
N PRO A 282 -25.45 -8.77 3.11
CA PRO A 282 -25.67 -8.92 1.67
C PRO A 282 -26.22 -7.67 0.98
N ALA A 283 -26.89 -6.79 1.71
CA ALA A 283 -27.39 -5.51 1.19
C ALA A 283 -26.26 -4.56 0.72
N LEU A 284 -25.00 -4.83 1.08
CA LEU A 284 -23.82 -4.09 0.59
C LEU A 284 -23.29 -4.59 -0.76
N ALA A 285 -23.83 -5.65 -1.34
CA ALA A 285 -23.28 -6.23 -2.57
C ALA A 285 -23.11 -5.22 -3.72
N ASP A 286 -24.01 -4.24 -3.81
CA ASP A 286 -24.00 -3.18 -4.84
C ASP A 286 -23.23 -1.91 -4.41
N THR A 287 -22.74 -1.83 -3.17
CA THR A 287 -22.03 -0.67 -2.63
C THR A 287 -20.76 -1.05 -1.86
N CYS A 288 -20.22 -2.24 -2.12
CA CYS A 288 -18.98 -2.72 -1.51
C CYS A 288 -17.93 -3.06 -2.56
N ILE A 289 -16.69 -2.64 -2.30
CA ILE A 289 -15.51 -3.03 -3.08
C ILE A 289 -14.57 -3.78 -2.13
N ILE A 290 -14.26 -5.04 -2.46
CA ILE A 290 -13.27 -5.84 -1.73
C ILE A 290 -11.91 -5.69 -2.41
N LEU A 291 -10.89 -5.45 -1.61
CA LEU A 291 -9.49 -5.38 -2.04
C LEU A 291 -8.74 -6.56 -1.46
N ASN A 292 -7.96 -7.25 -2.30
CA ASN A 292 -7.15 -8.38 -1.86
C ASN A 292 -5.96 -8.62 -2.81
N GLY A 293 -5.15 -9.65 -2.55
CA GLY A 293 -4.01 -10.00 -3.40
C GLY A 293 -3.17 -11.15 -2.86
N VAL A 294 -2.17 -11.55 -3.62
CA VAL A 294 -1.26 -12.65 -3.25
C VAL A 294 -0.10 -12.21 -2.36
N ALA A 295 0.07 -10.90 -2.15
CA ALA A 295 1.29 -10.33 -1.58
C ALA A 295 1.61 -10.80 -0.16
N LYS A 296 0.58 -10.99 0.69
CA LYS A 296 0.77 -11.30 2.11
C LYS A 296 0.59 -12.78 2.39
N THR A 297 -0.54 -13.34 1.96
CA THR A 297 -0.87 -14.76 2.15
C THR A 297 0.19 -15.69 1.56
N TYR A 298 0.76 -15.36 0.40
CA TYR A 298 1.70 -16.23 -0.32
C TYR A 298 3.13 -15.68 -0.37
N ALA A 299 3.49 -14.69 0.45
CA ALA A 299 4.81 -14.04 0.43
C ALA A 299 5.23 -13.60 -0.99
N MET A 300 4.33 -12.94 -1.72
CA MET A 300 4.47 -12.57 -3.12
C MET A 300 4.49 -11.06 -3.34
N THR A 301 5.10 -10.28 -2.45
CA THR A 301 5.11 -8.81 -2.54
C THR A 301 5.76 -8.32 -3.82
N GLY A 302 6.85 -8.94 -4.27
CA GLY A 302 7.60 -8.60 -5.49
C GLY A 302 6.88 -8.96 -6.78
N TRP A 303 5.90 -9.85 -6.78
CA TRP A 303 5.19 -10.31 -7.97
C TRP A 303 4.16 -9.30 -8.46
N ARG A 304 3.72 -8.38 -7.61
CA ARG A 304 2.81 -7.28 -7.95
C ARG A 304 1.46 -7.76 -8.51
N VAL A 305 0.79 -8.68 -7.84
CA VAL A 305 -0.57 -9.12 -8.19
C VAL A 305 -1.52 -8.89 -7.01
N GLY A 306 -2.57 -8.14 -7.27
CA GLY A 306 -3.73 -7.92 -6.42
C GLY A 306 -4.98 -7.83 -7.26
N TRP A 307 -6.11 -7.58 -6.63
CA TRP A 307 -7.38 -7.41 -7.33
C TRP A 307 -8.36 -6.59 -6.50
N MET A 308 -9.37 -6.08 -7.18
CA MET A 308 -10.59 -5.58 -6.59
C MET A 308 -11.78 -6.40 -7.09
N ILE A 309 -12.75 -6.58 -6.20
CA ILE A 309 -14.04 -7.24 -6.47
C ILE A 309 -15.14 -6.23 -6.14
N GLY A 310 -16.13 -6.05 -7.02
CA GLY A 310 -17.21 -5.10 -6.78
C GLY A 310 -18.30 -5.16 -7.83
N PRO A 311 -19.24 -4.21 -7.83
CA PRO A 311 -20.29 -4.11 -8.84
C PRO A 311 -19.72 -4.04 -10.26
N LYS A 312 -20.38 -4.70 -11.20
CA LYS A 312 -19.87 -4.86 -12.60
C LYS A 312 -19.62 -3.55 -13.34
N ASP A 313 -20.44 -2.54 -13.11
CA ASP A 313 -20.29 -1.21 -13.68
C ASP A 313 -19.06 -0.48 -13.12
N VAL A 314 -18.82 -0.57 -11.81
CA VAL A 314 -17.63 -0.03 -11.14
C VAL A 314 -16.36 -0.74 -11.63
N ILE A 315 -16.38 -2.07 -11.70
CA ILE A 315 -15.27 -2.87 -12.23
C ILE A 315 -14.98 -2.52 -13.69
N LYS A 316 -16.02 -2.30 -14.50
CA LYS A 316 -15.86 -1.85 -15.89
C LYS A 316 -15.23 -0.46 -15.96
N ALA A 317 -15.68 0.48 -15.13
CA ALA A 317 -15.11 1.83 -15.07
C ALA A 317 -13.63 1.81 -14.63
N ALA A 318 -13.31 1.05 -13.57
CA ALA A 318 -11.92 0.86 -13.10
C ALA A 318 -11.06 0.16 -14.17
N THR A 319 -11.60 -0.80 -14.94
CA THR A 319 -10.90 -1.44 -16.06
C THR A 319 -10.58 -0.43 -17.17
N ASN A 320 -11.50 0.47 -17.50
CA ASN A 320 -11.25 1.53 -18.47
C ASN A 320 -10.13 2.46 -18.00
N LEU A 321 -10.14 2.86 -16.70
CA LEU A 321 -9.06 3.64 -16.11
C LEU A 321 -7.73 2.89 -16.20
N GLN A 322 -7.68 1.60 -15.81
CA GLN A 322 -6.47 0.78 -15.87
C GLN A 322 -5.90 0.67 -17.28
N SER A 323 -6.76 0.57 -18.31
CA SER A 323 -6.31 0.45 -19.70
C SER A 323 -5.48 1.66 -20.18
N HIS A 324 -5.70 2.84 -19.57
CA HIS A 324 -4.96 4.06 -19.85
C HIS A 324 -3.84 4.38 -18.85
N LEU A 325 -3.76 3.67 -17.72
CA LEU A 325 -2.70 3.85 -16.71
C LEU A 325 -1.57 2.85 -16.89
N THR A 326 -1.85 1.59 -16.67
CA THR A 326 -0.83 0.53 -16.58
C THR A 326 -1.07 -0.62 -17.56
N SER A 327 -2.22 -0.65 -18.24
CA SER A 327 -2.69 -1.78 -19.02
C SER A 327 -2.82 -3.05 -18.15
N ASN A 328 -2.57 -4.24 -18.67
CA ASN A 328 -2.64 -5.48 -17.94
C ASN A 328 -1.47 -5.68 -16.96
N VAL A 329 -1.68 -6.51 -15.94
CA VAL A 329 -0.62 -7.02 -15.08
C VAL A 329 0.31 -7.97 -15.87
N SER A 330 1.57 -8.09 -15.46
CA SER A 330 2.54 -9.03 -16.05
C SER A 330 1.94 -10.42 -16.20
N ASN A 331 1.99 -10.98 -17.42
CA ASN A 331 1.44 -12.30 -17.70
C ASN A 331 2.07 -13.39 -16.83
N VAL A 332 3.40 -13.38 -16.69
CA VAL A 332 4.13 -14.35 -15.86
C VAL A 332 3.70 -14.24 -14.39
N SER A 333 3.54 -13.02 -13.88
CA SER A 333 3.05 -12.80 -12.50
C SER A 333 1.62 -13.30 -12.31
N GLN A 334 0.76 -13.13 -13.32
CA GLN A 334 -0.60 -13.66 -13.29
C GLN A 334 -0.60 -15.22 -13.28
N ARG A 335 0.28 -15.88 -14.04
CA ARG A 335 0.44 -17.34 -14.02
C ARG A 335 0.95 -17.83 -12.67
N ALA A 336 1.87 -17.12 -12.04
CA ALA A 336 2.30 -17.40 -10.67
C ALA A 336 1.14 -17.27 -9.67
N ALA A 337 0.31 -16.22 -9.80
CA ALA A 337 -0.85 -16.02 -8.94
C ALA A 337 -1.90 -17.13 -9.11
N ILE A 338 -2.15 -17.64 -10.32
CA ILE A 338 -3.01 -18.79 -10.54
C ILE A 338 -2.49 -20.00 -9.74
N ALA A 339 -1.20 -20.31 -9.84
CA ALA A 339 -0.61 -21.43 -9.09
C ALA A 339 -0.78 -21.24 -7.58
N ALA A 340 -0.56 -20.02 -7.06
CA ALA A 340 -0.75 -19.70 -5.65
C ALA A 340 -2.20 -19.93 -5.19
N LEU A 341 -3.19 -19.45 -5.95
CA LEU A 341 -4.61 -19.51 -5.59
C LEU A 341 -5.21 -20.92 -5.71
N THR A 342 -4.68 -21.73 -6.62
CA THR A 342 -5.14 -23.11 -6.87
C THR A 342 -4.33 -24.17 -6.12
N GLY A 343 -3.19 -23.79 -5.53
CA GLY A 343 -2.35 -24.66 -4.71
C GLY A 343 -2.92 -24.89 -3.31
N ASN A 344 -2.19 -25.69 -2.50
CA ASN A 344 -2.51 -25.87 -1.09
C ASN A 344 -2.09 -24.66 -0.24
N LEU A 345 -2.52 -24.63 1.02
CA LEU A 345 -2.22 -23.57 1.98
C LEU A 345 -1.14 -23.98 3.00
N ASP A 346 -0.40 -25.07 2.78
CA ASP A 346 0.58 -25.59 3.75
C ASP A 346 1.68 -24.55 4.08
N ALA A 347 2.22 -23.89 3.06
CA ALA A 347 3.20 -22.82 3.26
C ALA A 347 2.60 -21.61 4.00
N VAL A 348 1.32 -21.32 3.78
CA VAL A 348 0.60 -20.24 4.49
C VAL A 348 0.44 -20.59 5.96
N HIS A 349 0.06 -21.83 6.27
CA HIS A 349 -0.06 -22.30 7.65
C HIS A 349 1.29 -22.28 8.37
N THR A 350 2.36 -22.81 7.75
CA THR A 350 3.73 -22.77 8.32
C THR A 350 4.18 -21.34 8.63
N MET A 351 3.95 -20.41 7.72
CA MET A 351 4.23 -18.99 7.92
C MET A 351 3.38 -18.41 9.05
N GLY A 352 2.09 -18.74 9.11
CA GLY A 352 1.16 -18.29 10.16
C GLY A 352 1.59 -18.76 11.55
N GLU A 353 2.05 -20.02 11.70
CA GLU A 353 2.58 -20.55 12.96
C GLU A 353 3.83 -19.79 13.43
N ALA A 354 4.76 -19.50 12.51
CA ALA A 354 5.94 -18.71 12.84
C ALA A 354 5.57 -17.28 13.26
N PHE A 355 4.67 -16.62 12.53
CA PHE A 355 4.19 -15.29 12.92
C PHE A 355 3.46 -15.30 14.27
N ASN A 356 2.66 -16.32 14.57
CA ASN A 356 2.00 -16.42 15.88
C ASN A 356 2.99 -16.56 17.04
N ARG A 357 4.07 -17.33 16.86
CA ARG A 357 5.16 -17.44 17.84
C ARG A 357 5.85 -16.09 18.05
N ARG A 358 6.26 -15.44 16.97
CA ARG A 358 6.94 -14.13 16.98
C ARG A 358 6.05 -13.02 17.55
N ARG A 359 4.75 -13.05 17.26
CA ARG A 359 3.76 -12.14 17.84
C ARG A 359 3.77 -12.18 19.36
N LYS A 360 3.69 -13.39 19.93
CA LYS A 360 3.73 -13.58 21.38
C LYS A 360 5.05 -13.13 21.99
N LEU A 361 6.16 -13.41 21.31
CA LEU A 361 7.50 -13.00 21.73
C LEU A 361 7.62 -11.47 21.78
N ILE A 362 7.31 -10.78 20.68
CA ILE A 362 7.49 -9.32 20.59
C ILE A 362 6.55 -8.57 21.52
N VAL A 363 5.29 -9.01 21.68
CA VAL A 363 4.34 -8.41 22.63
C VAL A 363 4.83 -8.52 24.06
N GLY A 364 5.33 -9.70 24.45
CA GLY A 364 5.90 -9.91 25.78
C GLY A 364 7.06 -8.97 26.05
N LEU A 365 8.03 -8.92 25.14
CA LEU A 365 9.23 -8.06 25.28
C LEU A 365 8.89 -6.56 25.30
N LEU A 366 7.97 -6.10 24.47
CA LEU A 366 7.56 -4.68 24.43
C LEU A 366 6.87 -4.26 25.72
N ASN A 367 6.00 -5.10 26.28
CA ASN A 367 5.32 -4.80 27.55
C ASN A 367 6.24 -4.87 28.79
N GLU A 368 7.46 -5.37 28.65
CA GLU A 368 8.49 -5.24 29.69
C GLU A 368 9.19 -3.87 29.70
N ILE A 369 8.96 -3.04 28.69
CA ILE A 369 9.57 -1.70 28.61
C ILE A 369 8.71 -0.70 29.38
N PRO A 370 9.24 -0.01 30.41
CA PRO A 370 8.47 0.98 31.17
C PRO A 370 7.98 2.13 30.29
N GLY A 371 6.65 2.31 30.22
CA GLY A 371 6.01 3.35 29.44
C GLY A 371 5.60 2.93 28.02
N PHE A 372 5.76 1.66 27.68
CA PHE A 372 5.15 1.03 26.51
C PHE A 372 3.88 0.28 26.93
N GLU A 373 2.86 0.33 26.09
CA GLU A 373 1.62 -0.44 26.20
C GLU A 373 1.32 -1.07 24.84
N CYS A 374 1.48 -2.39 24.74
CA CYS A 374 1.30 -3.13 23.50
C CYS A 374 0.11 -4.09 23.62
N PRO A 375 -1.08 -3.75 23.11
CA PRO A 375 -2.17 -4.70 22.97
C PRO A 375 -1.74 -5.89 22.10
N THR A 376 -2.24 -7.08 22.44
CA THR A 376 -1.94 -8.28 21.64
C THR A 376 -2.77 -8.29 20.38
N PRO A 377 -2.18 -8.16 19.17
CA PRO A 377 -2.94 -8.20 17.93
C PRO A 377 -3.43 -9.63 17.63
N THR A 378 -4.55 -9.76 16.94
CA THR A 378 -5.10 -11.05 16.54
C THR A 378 -5.01 -11.31 15.04
N GLY A 379 -4.33 -10.42 14.29
CA GLY A 379 -4.09 -10.60 12.87
C GLY A 379 -2.85 -9.88 12.34
N ALA A 380 -2.59 -10.01 11.04
CA ALA A 380 -1.46 -9.48 10.30
C ALA A 380 -0.09 -9.91 10.87
N PHE A 381 0.96 -9.09 10.73
CA PHE A 381 2.28 -9.33 11.31
C PHE A 381 2.90 -8.02 11.85
N TYR A 382 2.07 -7.22 12.50
CA TYR A 382 2.45 -5.94 13.13
C TYR A 382 2.00 -5.88 14.57
N VAL A 383 2.78 -5.16 15.38
CA VAL A 383 2.37 -4.62 16.68
C VAL A 383 2.49 -3.11 16.66
N TYR A 384 1.63 -2.46 17.43
CA TYR A 384 1.51 -0.99 17.46
C TYR A 384 1.42 -0.48 18.90
N PRO A 385 2.53 -0.61 19.70
CA PRO A 385 2.52 -0.14 21.08
C PRO A 385 2.33 1.36 21.17
N SER A 386 1.57 1.78 22.17
CA SER A 386 1.61 3.12 22.72
C SER A 386 2.97 3.35 23.40
N VAL A 387 3.60 4.48 23.09
CA VAL A 387 4.87 4.92 23.68
C VAL A 387 4.71 6.23 24.45
N LYS A 388 3.46 6.65 24.69
CA LYS A 388 3.11 7.89 25.38
C LYS A 388 3.78 8.03 26.74
N GLY A 389 3.96 6.91 27.45
CA GLY A 389 4.63 6.88 28.75
C GLY A 389 6.15 7.15 28.71
N VAL A 390 6.75 7.24 27.51
CA VAL A 390 8.17 7.57 27.29
C VAL A 390 8.36 9.00 26.80
N LEU A 391 7.40 9.55 26.06
CA LEU A 391 7.50 10.89 25.50
C LEU A 391 7.60 11.95 26.60
N GLY A 392 8.42 12.96 26.36
CA GLY A 392 8.73 14.04 27.33
C GLY A 392 9.78 13.66 28.40
N LYS A 393 10.24 12.39 28.45
CA LYS A 393 11.35 11.99 29.32
C LYS A 393 12.69 12.25 28.66
N THR A 394 13.70 12.61 29.47
CA THR A 394 15.07 12.77 28.99
C THR A 394 15.75 11.42 28.89
N ILE A 395 16.27 11.08 27.71
CA ILE A 395 16.96 9.83 27.38
C ILE A 395 18.30 10.24 26.75
N ARG A 396 19.41 9.91 27.38
CA ARG A 396 20.77 10.31 26.95
C ARG A 396 20.89 11.80 26.57
N GLY A 397 20.27 12.66 27.38
CA GLY A 397 20.29 14.13 27.17
C GLY A 397 19.39 14.66 26.06
N LYS A 398 18.58 13.81 25.41
CA LYS A 398 17.56 14.18 24.42
C LYS A 398 16.16 13.94 25.00
N THR A 399 15.19 14.81 24.70
CA THR A 399 13.82 14.72 25.23
C THR A 399 12.83 14.62 24.05
N PRO A 400 12.59 13.42 23.50
CA PRO A 400 11.63 13.24 22.41
C PRO A 400 10.21 13.55 22.88
N THR A 401 9.51 14.40 22.16
CA THR A 401 8.12 14.82 22.43
C THR A 401 7.12 14.20 21.46
N THR A 402 7.61 13.62 20.35
CA THR A 402 6.83 12.92 19.32
C THR A 402 7.37 11.52 19.09
N SER A 403 6.54 10.63 18.54
CA SER A 403 7.02 9.30 18.18
C SER A 403 8.02 9.33 17.02
N ALA A 404 7.98 10.33 16.16
CA ALA A 404 8.98 10.53 15.10
C ALA A 404 10.37 10.87 15.68
N GLU A 405 10.42 11.74 16.69
CA GLU A 405 11.66 12.06 17.43
C GLU A 405 12.18 10.82 18.19
N LEU A 406 11.29 10.07 18.85
CA LEU A 406 11.65 8.83 19.55
C LEU A 406 12.20 7.77 18.60
N ALA A 407 11.53 7.53 17.46
CA ALA A 407 12.00 6.59 16.43
C ALA A 407 13.39 6.98 15.88
N THR A 408 13.63 8.27 15.69
CA THR A 408 14.93 8.80 15.28
C THR A 408 16.00 8.55 16.33
N LEU A 409 15.69 8.84 17.61
CA LEU A 409 16.58 8.59 18.74
C LEU A 409 16.95 7.11 18.85
N ILE A 410 15.97 6.21 18.79
CA ILE A 410 16.19 4.76 18.82
C ILE A 410 17.11 4.30 17.68
N LEU A 411 16.88 4.81 16.46
CA LEU A 411 17.72 4.45 15.31
C LEU A 411 19.17 4.94 15.45
N GLU A 412 19.37 6.15 15.98
CA GLU A 412 20.70 6.76 16.11
C GLU A 412 21.51 6.14 17.24
N GLU A 413 20.87 5.88 18.40
CA GLU A 413 21.56 5.45 19.60
C GLU A 413 21.76 3.93 19.72
N VAL A 414 20.81 3.14 19.19
CA VAL A 414 20.82 1.67 19.34
C VAL A 414 20.59 0.90 18.04
N GLU A 415 20.56 1.60 16.89
CA GLU A 415 20.51 0.98 15.56
C GLU A 415 19.29 0.08 15.35
N VAL A 416 18.14 0.50 15.88
CA VAL A 416 16.86 -0.16 15.66
C VAL A 416 15.92 0.77 14.91
N ALA A 417 15.35 0.29 13.79
CA ALA A 417 14.45 1.06 12.95
C ALA A 417 12.99 0.62 13.16
N ALA A 418 12.16 1.49 13.73
CA ALA A 418 10.71 1.34 13.85
C ALA A 418 9.99 2.47 13.09
N VAL A 419 8.74 2.28 12.69
CA VAL A 419 7.97 3.31 11.98
C VAL A 419 7.17 4.14 12.99
N PRO A 420 7.31 5.48 12.98
CA PRO A 420 6.60 6.34 13.92
C PRO A 420 5.09 6.40 13.63
N GLY A 421 4.32 6.63 14.68
CA GLY A 421 2.85 6.65 14.64
C GLY A 421 2.27 7.69 13.69
N GLU A 422 2.93 8.84 13.56
CA GLU A 422 2.54 9.93 12.65
C GLU A 422 2.41 9.46 11.18
N ALA A 423 3.09 8.38 10.81
CA ALA A 423 2.93 7.75 9.50
C ALA A 423 1.54 7.13 9.29
N PHE A 424 0.83 6.82 10.37
CA PHE A 424 -0.46 6.10 10.39
C PHE A 424 -1.59 6.95 10.98
N GLY A 425 -1.34 8.25 11.19
CA GLY A 425 -2.25 9.25 11.76
C GLY A 425 -1.73 9.82 13.08
N PRO A 426 -1.95 9.18 14.24
CA PRO A 426 -1.65 9.77 15.54
C PRO A 426 -0.18 9.63 15.95
N SER A 427 0.35 10.65 16.67
CA SER A 427 1.59 10.55 17.44
C SER A 427 1.38 9.73 18.71
N GLY A 428 2.47 9.30 19.34
CA GLY A 428 2.46 8.54 20.59
C GLY A 428 2.52 7.03 20.40
N TYR A 429 2.81 6.55 19.19
CA TYR A 429 2.87 5.13 18.84
C TYR A 429 4.09 4.80 17.98
N LEU A 430 4.48 3.53 17.98
CA LEU A 430 5.46 2.98 17.05
C LEU A 430 4.91 1.70 16.42
N ARG A 431 5.12 1.51 15.11
CA ARG A 431 4.82 0.22 14.47
C ARG A 431 6.08 -0.62 14.36
N PHE A 432 5.98 -1.86 14.82
CA PHE A 432 6.98 -2.91 14.60
C PHE A 432 6.37 -4.03 13.76
N SER A 433 7.07 -4.43 12.68
CA SER A 433 6.77 -5.66 11.96
C SER A 433 7.54 -6.81 12.59
N TYR A 434 6.87 -7.91 12.92
CA TYR A 434 7.55 -9.14 13.38
C TYR A 434 7.79 -10.15 12.24
N ALA A 435 7.74 -9.68 10.99
CA ALA A 435 8.22 -10.42 9.84
C ALA A 435 9.76 -10.30 9.74
N THR A 436 10.45 -10.85 10.73
CA THR A 436 11.91 -10.97 10.86
C THR A 436 12.25 -12.14 11.78
N SER A 437 13.54 -12.48 11.97
CA SER A 437 13.93 -13.61 12.81
C SER A 437 13.61 -13.41 14.29
N ASP A 438 13.48 -14.51 15.05
CA ASP A 438 13.25 -14.47 16.49
C ASP A 438 14.43 -13.78 17.19
N GLU A 439 15.67 -14.00 16.70
CA GLU A 439 16.90 -13.39 17.20
C GLU A 439 16.89 -11.86 17.02
N ASP A 440 16.50 -11.38 15.84
CA ASP A 440 16.37 -9.94 15.58
C ASP A 440 15.31 -9.30 16.49
N ILE A 441 14.21 -10.01 16.79
CA ILE A 441 13.18 -9.52 17.70
C ILE A 441 13.75 -9.36 19.11
N VAL A 442 14.40 -10.40 19.65
CA VAL A 442 14.97 -10.38 21.01
C VAL A 442 16.04 -9.30 21.12
N GLU A 443 16.98 -9.28 20.20
CA GLU A 443 18.10 -8.32 20.22
C GLU A 443 17.59 -6.88 20.03
N GLY A 444 16.73 -6.64 19.03
CA GLY A 444 16.25 -5.30 18.72
C GLY A 444 15.42 -4.69 19.86
N ILE A 445 14.47 -5.44 20.41
CA ILE A 445 13.65 -4.95 21.53
C ILE A 445 14.50 -4.84 22.81
N GLY A 446 15.47 -5.74 23.00
CA GLY A 446 16.44 -5.67 24.11
C GLY A 446 17.27 -4.39 24.07
N ARG A 447 17.75 -3.96 22.90
CA ARG A 447 18.47 -2.70 22.71
C ARG A 447 17.60 -1.48 23.08
N ILE A 448 16.33 -1.47 22.64
CA ILE A 448 15.37 -0.41 22.99
C ILE A 448 15.15 -0.37 24.50
N LYS A 449 14.89 -1.53 25.13
CA LYS A 449 14.69 -1.63 26.57
C LYS A 449 15.89 -1.05 27.34
N LYS A 450 17.10 -1.44 26.97
CA LYS A 450 18.34 -0.94 27.58
C LYS A 450 18.49 0.57 27.44
N LEU A 451 18.23 1.13 26.23
CA LEU A 451 18.26 2.58 25.99
C LEU A 451 17.32 3.34 26.92
N LEU A 452 16.10 2.82 27.13
CA LEU A 452 15.05 3.51 27.88
C LEU A 452 15.12 3.29 29.41
N THR A 453 15.88 2.30 29.87
CA THR A 453 16.04 2.00 31.33
C THR A 453 17.38 2.44 31.90
N GLU A 454 18.43 2.51 31.05
CA GLU A 454 19.81 2.81 31.50
C GLU A 454 20.32 4.17 30.92
N GLY A 455 19.55 4.79 30.03
CA GLY A 455 19.86 6.07 29.38
C GLY A 455 19.21 7.24 30.08
#